data_99fad76ca8731a0d3b925a7e0dbd456b
#
_entry.id   99fad76ca8731a0d3b925a7e0dbd456b
#
_cell.length_a   1.000
_cell.length_b   1.000
_cell.length_c   1.000
_cell.angle_alpha   90.00
_cell.angle_beta   90.00
_cell.angle_gamma   90.00
#
_symmetry.space_group_name_H-M   'P 1'
#
loop_
_entity.id
_entity.type
_entity.pdbx_description
1 polymer ?
#
loop_
_entity_poly.entity_id
_entity_poly.type
_entity_poly.pdbx_seq_one_letter_code
_entity_poly.pdbx_strand_id
1 'polypeptide(L)'
;MSDNNDVRNTGIPRGYLPEDTIARRKWVKSFSGIDLDDSVSDKVEDLQGIIENHIGFLKIPMAIVGPMLLDGTYASGEFCVPVCTLEGTLALSMNRGMYASSLCGGTIVKHFRQELSRAPVFMFDNIKQSSEFQLWVSKNEKEIINAAESTTNHGKVIRIDQYTVQNYVVLDIVMDTSNAAGQNMVTLAAKVACEYIYKKTNQNYFLESNINSDKKASVRNMLLGRGHGVTAETTIKNSVMKRILKMDPDILFDSWNFYPIVSSMAGIFGN
;
A
#
# COMPACT_ATOMS: atom_id res chain seq x y z
N MET A 1 3.95 33.55 -23.10
CA MET A 1 5.16 32.79 -22.84
C MET A 1 5.95 33.56 -21.80
N SER A 2 5.65 33.38 -20.55
CA SER A 2 6.40 34.04 -19.46
C SER A 2 6.37 33.13 -18.24
N ASP A 3 7.52 32.74 -17.84
CA ASP A 3 8.00 32.45 -16.50
C ASP A 3 7.26 31.41 -15.64
N ASN A 4 7.41 30.13 -16.04
CA ASN A 4 7.16 28.98 -15.16
C ASN A 4 8.46 28.50 -14.44
N ASN A 5 9.45 29.37 -14.25
CA ASN A 5 10.78 28.98 -13.79
C ASN A 5 11.04 29.17 -12.27
N ASP A 6 10.13 29.78 -11.52
CA ASP A 6 10.48 30.26 -10.18
C ASP A 6 10.15 29.30 -9.01
N VAL A 7 9.34 28.29 -9.23
CA VAL A 7 8.99 27.33 -8.14
C VAL A 7 9.91 26.09 -8.10
N ARG A 8 10.82 25.93 -9.04
CA ARG A 8 11.64 24.72 -9.22
C ARG A 8 13.12 24.87 -8.89
N ASN A 9 13.59 26.02 -8.47
CA ASN A 9 15.02 26.20 -8.19
C ASN A 9 15.34 25.99 -6.71
N THR A 10 15.30 24.73 -6.27
CA THR A 10 15.72 24.33 -4.91
C THR A 10 17.24 24.33 -4.72
N GLY A 11 18.02 24.59 -5.77
CA GLY A 11 19.48 24.44 -5.78
C GLY A 11 19.97 22.99 -5.76
N ILE A 12 19.08 22.02 -5.66
CA ILE A 12 19.43 20.59 -5.62
C ILE A 12 19.87 20.14 -7.03
N PRO A 13 21.07 19.56 -7.20
CA PRO A 13 21.53 19.02 -8.48
C PRO A 13 20.60 17.91 -8.99
N ARG A 14 20.21 17.99 -10.27
CA ARG A 14 19.27 17.06 -10.91
C ARG A 14 20.02 16.04 -11.77
N GLY A 15 19.37 14.93 -12.11
CA GLY A 15 19.88 13.88 -12.98
C GLY A 15 19.88 12.50 -12.32
N TYR A 16 20.27 11.49 -13.11
CA TYR A 16 20.20 10.07 -12.70
C TYR A 16 21.57 9.37 -12.78
N LEU A 17 22.62 10.08 -13.19
CA LEU A 17 23.96 9.52 -13.32
C LEU A 17 24.68 9.47 -11.96
N PRO A 18 25.70 8.61 -11.81
CA PRO A 18 26.51 8.54 -10.59
C PRO A 18 27.11 9.89 -10.17
N GLU A 19 27.58 10.68 -11.13
CA GLU A 19 28.10 12.04 -10.89
C GLU A 19 27.04 12.99 -10.31
N ASP A 20 25.77 12.84 -10.72
CA ASP A 20 24.67 13.64 -10.15
C ASP A 20 24.41 13.28 -8.69
N THR A 21 24.58 12.03 -8.31
CA THR A 21 24.51 11.58 -6.93
C THR A 21 25.62 12.18 -6.08
N ILE A 22 26.85 12.17 -6.60
CA ILE A 22 28.00 12.78 -5.92
C ILE A 22 27.77 14.29 -5.76
N ALA A 23 27.26 14.96 -6.79
CA ALA A 23 26.93 16.38 -6.72
C ALA A 23 25.87 16.67 -5.64
N ARG A 24 24.84 15.84 -5.52
CA ARG A 24 23.81 15.98 -4.47
C ARG A 24 24.36 15.76 -3.07
N ARG A 25 25.24 14.78 -2.85
CA ARG A 25 25.91 14.58 -1.55
C ARG A 25 26.74 15.81 -1.16
N LYS A 26 27.52 16.35 -2.08
CA LYS A 26 28.28 17.59 -1.85
C LYS A 26 27.37 18.77 -1.54
N TRP A 27 26.24 18.88 -2.23
CA TRP A 27 25.24 19.90 -1.97
C TRP A 27 24.62 19.75 -0.56
N VAL A 28 24.25 18.52 -0.14
CA VAL A 28 23.73 18.24 1.22
C VAL A 28 24.77 18.66 2.27
N LYS A 29 26.03 18.28 2.08
CA LYS A 29 27.12 18.67 2.99
C LYS A 29 27.28 20.18 3.10
N SER A 30 27.25 20.90 1.97
CA SER A 30 27.36 22.35 1.97
C SER A 30 26.15 23.06 2.57
N PHE A 31 24.94 22.49 2.41
CA PHE A 31 23.68 23.05 2.89
C PHE A 31 23.41 22.77 4.36
N SER A 32 23.67 21.54 4.83
CA SER A 32 23.32 21.07 6.17
C SER A 32 24.52 20.87 7.12
N GLY A 33 25.74 20.87 6.60
CA GLY A 33 26.94 20.49 7.34
C GLY A 33 27.10 18.98 7.58
N ILE A 34 26.13 18.16 7.13
CA ILE A 34 26.12 16.69 7.34
C ILE A 34 26.86 16.00 6.19
N ASP A 35 27.86 15.18 6.54
CA ASP A 35 28.53 14.30 5.60
C ASP A 35 27.80 12.95 5.56
N LEU A 36 27.40 12.52 4.35
CA LEU A 36 26.66 11.28 4.15
C LEU A 36 27.56 10.08 3.79
N ASP A 37 28.86 10.28 3.63
CA ASP A 37 29.77 9.25 3.10
C ASP A 37 29.83 8.00 4.00
N ASP A 38 29.67 8.16 5.31
CA ASP A 38 29.68 7.04 6.27
C ASP A 38 28.33 6.30 6.40
N SER A 39 27.23 6.93 5.97
CA SER A 39 25.88 6.43 6.20
C SER A 39 25.20 5.84 4.96
N VAL A 40 25.70 6.16 3.75
CA VAL A 40 25.10 5.76 2.47
C VAL A 40 26.04 4.93 1.61
N SER A 41 25.48 3.92 0.93
CA SER A 41 26.24 3.09 -0.03
C SER A 41 26.58 3.87 -1.29
N ASP A 42 27.69 3.49 -1.95
CA ASP A 42 28.16 4.11 -3.19
C ASP A 42 27.65 3.44 -4.47
N LYS A 43 26.98 2.32 -4.37
CA LYS A 43 26.38 1.62 -5.54
C LYS A 43 25.14 2.36 -6.04
N VAL A 44 25.36 3.47 -6.75
CA VAL A 44 24.29 4.34 -7.22
C VAL A 44 23.79 4.02 -8.63
N GLU A 45 24.51 3.18 -9.37
CA GLU A 45 24.19 2.75 -10.73
C GLU A 45 22.85 2.00 -10.75
N ASP A 46 22.56 1.26 -9.69
CA ASP A 46 21.35 0.46 -9.55
C ASP A 46 20.09 1.30 -9.28
N LEU A 47 20.23 2.61 -9.03
CA LEU A 47 19.10 3.50 -8.70
C LEU A 47 18.48 4.19 -9.91
N GLN A 48 19.11 4.11 -11.07
CA GLN A 48 18.58 4.72 -12.29
C GLN A 48 17.21 4.10 -12.65
N GLY A 49 16.18 4.96 -12.76
CA GLY A 49 14.81 4.53 -13.05
C GLY A 49 14.02 4.00 -11.86
N ILE A 50 14.62 3.89 -10.65
CA ILE A 50 13.94 3.47 -9.43
C ILE A 50 13.47 4.67 -8.61
N ILE A 51 14.34 5.65 -8.39
CA ILE A 51 14.05 6.83 -7.58
C ILE A 51 14.76 8.07 -8.14
N GLU A 52 14.06 9.18 -8.19
CA GLU A 52 14.59 10.49 -8.63
C GLU A 52 15.44 11.14 -7.52
N ASN A 53 16.40 11.97 -7.94
CA ASN A 53 17.25 12.76 -7.04
C ASN A 53 17.92 11.93 -5.92
N HIS A 54 18.27 10.70 -6.21
CA HIS A 54 18.91 9.79 -5.24
C HIS A 54 20.27 10.32 -4.77
N ILE A 55 20.64 9.97 -3.54
CA ILE A 55 21.95 10.29 -2.91
C ILE A 55 22.71 9.03 -2.52
N GLY A 56 22.13 7.84 -2.73
CA GLY A 56 22.67 6.51 -2.43
C GLY A 56 21.70 5.63 -1.68
N PHE A 57 22.22 4.63 -1.02
CA PHE A 57 21.47 3.64 -0.24
C PHE A 57 21.71 3.81 1.26
N LEU A 58 20.68 3.71 2.05
CA LEU A 58 20.79 3.53 3.50
C LEU A 58 20.87 2.03 3.81
N LYS A 59 21.87 1.61 4.58
CA LYS A 59 21.99 0.23 5.07
C LYS A 59 21.10 0.05 6.30
N ILE A 60 20.13 -0.86 6.20
CA ILE A 60 19.25 -1.22 7.31
C ILE A 60 19.55 -2.66 7.72
N PRO A 61 19.72 -2.98 9.03
CA PRO A 61 19.90 -4.34 9.48
C PRO A 61 18.77 -5.25 9.03
N MET A 62 19.11 -6.45 8.55
CA MET A 62 18.16 -7.45 8.13
C MET A 62 18.37 -8.75 8.93
N ALA A 63 17.30 -9.24 9.55
CA ALA A 63 17.23 -10.52 10.22
C ALA A 63 16.42 -11.52 9.41
N ILE A 64 16.55 -12.81 9.72
CA ILE A 64 15.63 -13.85 9.26
C ILE A 64 14.83 -14.35 10.43
N VAL A 65 13.52 -14.50 10.27
CA VAL A 65 12.60 -15.03 11.26
C VAL A 65 11.88 -16.27 10.73
N GLY A 66 11.56 -17.22 11.60
CA GLY A 66 10.97 -18.52 11.25
C GLY A 66 11.84 -19.69 11.71
N PRO A 67 11.56 -20.95 11.24
CA PRO A 67 10.46 -21.26 10.32
C PRO A 67 9.09 -21.14 10.98
N MET A 68 8.12 -20.72 10.19
CA MET A 68 6.71 -20.69 10.56
C MET A 68 5.96 -21.76 9.73
N LEU A 69 5.27 -22.63 10.41
CA LEU A 69 4.43 -23.64 9.74
C LEU A 69 3.09 -23.00 9.33
N LEU A 70 2.79 -23.04 8.03
CA LEU A 70 1.55 -22.51 7.45
C LEU A 70 0.75 -23.61 6.75
N ASP A 71 -0.57 -23.50 6.87
CA ASP A 71 -1.55 -24.17 6.00
C ASP A 71 -2.40 -23.08 5.33
N GLY A 72 -1.97 -22.66 4.14
CA GLY A 72 -2.55 -21.50 3.46
C GLY A 72 -3.17 -21.84 2.11
N THR A 73 -4.02 -20.94 1.62
CA THR A 73 -4.70 -21.07 0.31
C THR A 73 -3.70 -21.26 -0.84
N TYR A 74 -2.56 -20.58 -0.81
CA TYR A 74 -1.56 -20.59 -1.88
C TYR A 74 -0.19 -21.10 -1.44
N ALA A 75 0.02 -21.31 -0.13
CA ALA A 75 1.28 -21.75 0.41
C ALA A 75 1.07 -22.61 1.65
N SER A 76 1.61 -23.84 1.64
CA SER A 76 1.59 -24.77 2.79
C SER A 76 3.01 -25.30 3.02
N GLY A 77 3.42 -25.41 4.28
CA GLY A 77 4.75 -25.84 4.69
C GLY A 77 5.44 -24.85 5.62
N GLU A 78 6.76 -24.97 5.74
CA GLU A 78 7.59 -24.13 6.61
C GLU A 78 8.21 -22.97 5.82
N PHE A 79 8.05 -21.76 6.35
CA PHE A 79 8.54 -20.53 5.72
C PHE A 79 9.36 -19.69 6.66
N CYS A 80 10.47 -19.15 6.14
CA CYS A 80 11.26 -18.12 6.79
C CYS A 80 11.02 -16.77 6.10
N VAL A 81 11.02 -15.68 6.88
CA VAL A 81 10.75 -14.32 6.39
C VAL A 81 11.94 -13.41 6.70
N PRO A 82 12.51 -12.71 5.70
CA PRO A 82 13.46 -11.64 5.95
C PRO A 82 12.74 -10.40 6.51
N VAL A 83 13.30 -9.81 7.56
CA VAL A 83 12.73 -8.63 8.25
C VAL A 83 13.81 -7.57 8.40
N CYS A 84 13.58 -6.40 7.83
CA CYS A 84 14.42 -5.23 8.03
C CYS A 84 13.83 -4.38 9.17
N THR A 85 14.65 -4.11 10.20
CA THR A 85 14.20 -3.33 11.36
C THR A 85 15.35 -2.63 12.06
N LEU A 86 15.06 -1.49 12.67
CA LEU A 86 15.92 -0.80 13.64
C LEU A 86 15.44 -1.03 15.08
N GLU A 87 14.31 -1.72 15.25
CA GLU A 87 13.74 -2.01 16.55
C GLU A 87 14.44 -3.23 17.19
N GLY A 88 15.00 -3.06 18.37
CA GLY A 88 15.56 -4.14 19.16
C GLY A 88 14.48 -5.15 19.57
N THR A 89 14.84 -6.43 19.61
CA THR A 89 13.97 -7.56 20.02
C THR A 89 12.81 -7.90 19.09
N LEU A 90 12.50 -7.10 18.02
CA LEU A 90 11.39 -7.41 17.11
C LEU A 90 11.54 -8.80 16.49
N ALA A 91 12.69 -9.11 15.89
CA ALA A 91 12.94 -10.42 15.29
C ALA A 91 12.85 -11.57 16.31
N LEU A 92 13.34 -11.36 17.54
CA LEU A 92 13.22 -12.33 18.62
C LEU A 92 11.75 -12.57 19.02
N SER A 93 10.96 -11.52 19.11
CA SER A 93 9.52 -11.60 19.43
C SER A 93 8.74 -12.35 18.35
N MET A 94 9.01 -12.04 17.07
CA MET A 94 8.41 -12.74 15.94
C MET A 94 8.79 -14.23 15.94
N ASN A 95 10.06 -14.56 16.11
CA ASN A 95 10.53 -15.96 16.19
C ASN A 95 9.85 -16.73 17.30
N ARG A 96 9.67 -16.13 18.47
CA ARG A 96 9.00 -16.76 19.60
C ARG A 96 7.54 -17.09 19.28
N GLY A 97 6.82 -16.17 18.62
CA GLY A 97 5.43 -16.40 18.19
C GLY A 97 5.33 -17.47 17.11
N MET A 98 6.18 -17.42 16.09
CA MET A 98 6.23 -18.41 15.01
C MET A 98 6.55 -19.81 15.53
N TYR A 99 7.49 -19.92 16.46
CA TYR A 99 7.85 -21.18 17.10
C TYR A 99 6.68 -21.76 17.93
N ALA A 100 6.02 -20.91 18.74
CA ALA A 100 4.87 -21.33 19.53
C ALA A 100 3.72 -21.83 18.66
N SER A 101 3.43 -21.13 17.56
CA SER A 101 2.44 -21.53 16.56
C SER A 101 2.80 -22.88 15.93
N SER A 102 4.03 -23.04 15.45
CA SER A 102 4.50 -24.26 14.78
C SER A 102 4.44 -25.48 15.71
N LEU A 103 4.76 -25.33 17.00
CA LEU A 103 4.61 -26.39 18.02
C LEU A 103 3.15 -26.81 18.23
N CYS A 104 2.20 -26.00 17.85
CA CYS A 104 0.76 -26.26 18.02
C CYS A 104 0.05 -26.71 16.73
N GLY A 105 0.79 -26.93 15.67
CA GLY A 105 0.26 -27.39 14.38
C GLY A 105 0.27 -26.32 13.30
N GLY A 106 0.84 -25.13 13.61
CA GLY A 106 0.99 -24.05 12.65
C GLY A 106 -0.17 -23.06 12.63
N THR A 107 -0.22 -22.27 11.59
CA THR A 107 -1.23 -21.22 11.34
C THR A 107 -1.98 -21.52 10.06
N ILE A 108 -3.28 -21.56 10.14
CA ILE A 108 -4.18 -21.68 8.97
C ILE A 108 -4.36 -20.28 8.40
N VAL A 109 -4.16 -20.12 7.08
CA VAL A 109 -4.31 -18.84 6.39
C VAL A 109 -5.25 -18.98 5.21
N LYS A 110 -6.29 -18.16 5.17
CA LYS A 110 -7.21 -18.06 4.04
C LYS A 110 -7.11 -16.69 3.40
N HIS A 111 -6.76 -16.68 2.12
CA HIS A 111 -6.78 -15.50 1.28
C HIS A 111 -8.16 -15.37 0.64
N PHE A 112 -8.78 -14.19 0.76
CA PHE A 112 -10.15 -13.98 0.27
C PHE A 112 -10.28 -12.80 -0.69
N ARG A 113 -9.24 -11.96 -0.81
CA ARG A 113 -9.34 -10.75 -1.63
C ARG A 113 -7.96 -10.22 -2.02
N GLN A 114 -7.89 -9.69 -3.25
CA GLN A 114 -6.78 -8.84 -3.70
C GLN A 114 -7.37 -7.71 -4.53
N GLU A 115 -7.38 -6.51 -3.96
CA GLU A 115 -8.03 -5.35 -4.57
C GLU A 115 -7.20 -4.10 -4.34
N LEU A 116 -6.96 -3.36 -5.43
CA LEU A 116 -6.34 -2.05 -5.39
C LEU A 116 -7.12 -1.11 -6.29
N SER A 117 -7.24 0.15 -5.93
CA SER A 117 -8.06 1.05 -6.72
C SER A 117 -7.45 2.44 -6.91
N ARG A 118 -7.98 3.13 -7.91
CA ARG A 118 -7.83 4.57 -8.12
C ARG A 118 -9.21 5.16 -8.33
N ALA A 119 -9.46 6.29 -7.70
CA ALA A 119 -10.80 6.84 -7.59
C ALA A 119 -10.90 8.26 -8.15
N PRO A 120 -10.97 8.42 -9.49
CA PRO A 120 -11.21 9.72 -10.10
C PRO A 120 -12.55 10.32 -9.71
N VAL A 121 -12.60 11.66 -9.70
CA VAL A 121 -13.82 12.44 -9.42
C VAL A 121 -14.18 13.32 -10.59
N PHE A 122 -15.49 13.35 -10.89
CA PHE A 122 -16.13 14.17 -11.90
C PHE A 122 -17.04 15.20 -11.21
N MET A 123 -17.02 16.44 -11.68
CA MET A 123 -17.76 17.56 -11.07
C MET A 123 -18.81 18.06 -12.03
N PHE A 124 -20.02 18.32 -11.52
CA PHE A 124 -21.17 18.76 -12.29
C PHE A 124 -21.75 20.06 -11.72
N ASP A 125 -22.54 20.78 -12.52
CA ASP A 125 -23.18 22.01 -12.04
C ASP A 125 -24.32 21.72 -11.06
N ASN A 126 -24.95 20.55 -11.20
CA ASN A 126 -26.10 20.16 -10.38
C ASN A 126 -26.26 18.64 -10.28
N ILE A 127 -27.11 18.18 -9.35
CA ILE A 127 -27.38 16.77 -9.09
C ILE A 127 -28.08 16.03 -10.25
N LYS A 128 -28.77 16.73 -11.14
CA LYS A 128 -29.41 16.10 -12.31
C LYS A 128 -28.33 15.62 -13.27
N GLN A 129 -27.37 16.49 -13.60
CA GLN A 129 -26.25 16.13 -14.47
C GLN A 129 -25.42 15.00 -13.88
N SER A 130 -25.14 15.03 -12.57
CA SER A 130 -24.39 13.94 -11.90
C SER A 130 -25.14 12.60 -11.97
N SER A 131 -26.47 12.61 -11.82
CA SER A 131 -27.29 11.38 -11.94
C SER A 131 -27.35 10.87 -13.38
N GLU A 132 -27.47 11.75 -14.38
CA GLU A 132 -27.40 11.38 -15.78
C GLU A 132 -26.03 10.75 -16.15
N PHE A 133 -24.95 11.30 -15.62
CA PHE A 133 -23.62 10.76 -15.79
C PHE A 133 -23.46 9.37 -15.15
N GLN A 134 -23.98 9.14 -13.95
CA GLN A 134 -23.96 7.81 -13.32
C GLN A 134 -24.68 6.75 -14.16
N LEU A 135 -25.84 7.10 -14.71
CA LEU A 135 -26.58 6.22 -15.62
C LEU A 135 -25.78 5.95 -16.91
N TRP A 136 -25.09 6.97 -17.43
CA TRP A 136 -24.21 6.81 -18.59
C TRP A 136 -23.05 5.88 -18.28
N VAL A 137 -22.37 6.04 -17.13
CA VAL A 137 -21.28 5.15 -16.68
C VAL A 137 -21.77 3.71 -16.61
N SER A 138 -22.93 3.46 -15.97
CA SER A 138 -23.49 2.11 -15.84
C SER A 138 -23.79 1.46 -17.19
N LYS A 139 -24.23 2.26 -18.19
CA LYS A 139 -24.51 1.76 -19.55
C LYS A 139 -23.24 1.48 -20.36
N ASN A 140 -22.13 2.15 -20.04
CA ASN A 140 -20.85 2.07 -20.78
C ASN A 140 -19.74 1.42 -19.93
N GLU A 141 -20.11 0.69 -18.88
CA GLU A 141 -19.15 0.12 -17.93
C GLU A 141 -18.13 -0.80 -18.62
N LYS A 142 -18.60 -1.63 -19.56
CA LYS A 142 -17.72 -2.56 -20.30
C LYS A 142 -16.67 -1.83 -21.13
N GLU A 143 -17.03 -0.75 -21.78
CA GLU A 143 -16.12 0.05 -22.60
C GLU A 143 -15.11 0.79 -21.73
N ILE A 144 -15.53 1.27 -20.55
CA ILE A 144 -14.66 1.90 -19.55
C ILE A 144 -13.66 0.88 -19.02
N ILE A 145 -14.11 -0.33 -18.69
CA ILE A 145 -13.25 -1.45 -18.25
C ILE A 145 -12.23 -1.80 -19.34
N ASN A 146 -12.68 -1.96 -20.59
CA ASN A 146 -11.80 -2.27 -21.71
C ASN A 146 -10.72 -1.19 -21.90
N ALA A 147 -11.10 0.09 -21.75
CA ALA A 147 -10.16 1.20 -21.81
C ALA A 147 -9.12 1.14 -20.69
N ALA A 148 -9.52 0.86 -19.44
CA ALA A 148 -8.63 0.69 -18.31
C ALA A 148 -7.68 -0.49 -18.51
N GLU A 149 -8.19 -1.65 -18.91
CA GLU A 149 -7.42 -2.89 -19.09
C GLU A 149 -6.46 -2.84 -20.27
N SER A 150 -6.68 -1.94 -21.25
CA SER A 150 -5.76 -1.78 -22.39
C SER A 150 -4.35 -1.36 -22.00
N THR A 151 -4.14 -0.94 -20.76
CA THR A 151 -2.84 -0.46 -20.23
C THR A 151 -1.96 -1.56 -19.68
N THR A 152 -2.48 -2.76 -19.48
CA THR A 152 -1.76 -3.87 -18.84
C THR A 152 -2.22 -5.23 -19.34
N ASN A 153 -1.27 -6.18 -19.38
CA ASN A 153 -1.56 -7.58 -19.69
C ASN A 153 -1.76 -8.43 -18.41
N HIS A 154 -1.60 -7.85 -17.22
CA HIS A 154 -1.57 -8.57 -15.95
C HIS A 154 -2.69 -8.19 -15.01
N GLY A 155 -3.07 -6.90 -14.99
CA GLY A 155 -4.14 -6.40 -14.13
C GLY A 155 -5.52 -6.59 -14.75
N LYS A 156 -6.54 -6.80 -13.90
CA LYS A 156 -7.94 -6.91 -14.30
C LYS A 156 -8.81 -5.98 -13.48
N VAL A 157 -9.74 -5.28 -14.12
CA VAL A 157 -10.77 -4.52 -13.42
C VAL A 157 -11.80 -5.47 -12.86
N ILE A 158 -11.98 -5.47 -11.54
CA ILE A 158 -12.95 -6.31 -10.84
C ILE A 158 -14.34 -5.66 -10.88
N ARG A 159 -14.40 -4.32 -10.67
CA ARG A 159 -15.62 -3.53 -10.64
C ARG A 159 -15.32 -2.03 -10.70
N ILE A 160 -16.34 -1.23 -10.96
CA ILE A 160 -16.32 0.22 -10.85
C ILE A 160 -17.43 0.62 -9.85
N ASP A 161 -17.00 0.99 -8.63
CA ASP A 161 -17.95 1.46 -7.62
C ASP A 161 -18.21 2.96 -7.83
N GLN A 162 -19.48 3.39 -7.79
CA GLN A 162 -19.87 4.78 -7.97
C GLN A 162 -20.30 5.39 -6.64
N TYR A 163 -19.68 6.49 -6.26
CA TYR A 163 -20.07 7.27 -5.08
C TYR A 163 -20.50 8.68 -5.49
N THR A 164 -21.60 9.16 -4.92
CA THR A 164 -22.08 10.52 -5.14
C THR A 164 -22.01 11.31 -3.85
N VAL A 165 -21.39 12.48 -3.93
CA VAL A 165 -21.36 13.46 -2.85
C VAL A 165 -21.76 14.81 -3.45
N GLN A 166 -22.96 15.31 -3.11
CA GLN A 166 -23.54 16.50 -3.74
C GLN A 166 -23.62 16.34 -5.27
N ASN A 167 -22.97 17.24 -6.01
CA ASN A 167 -22.88 17.21 -7.46
C ASN A 167 -21.57 16.58 -7.98
N TYR A 168 -20.83 15.84 -7.13
CA TYR A 168 -19.63 15.09 -7.51
C TYR A 168 -19.96 13.62 -7.68
N VAL A 169 -19.40 13.01 -8.71
CA VAL A 169 -19.41 11.55 -8.90
C VAL A 169 -17.99 11.03 -8.84
N VAL A 170 -17.73 10.11 -7.95
CA VAL A 170 -16.45 9.41 -7.82
C VAL A 170 -16.62 8.02 -8.42
N LEU A 171 -15.69 7.62 -9.29
CA LEU A 171 -15.60 6.27 -9.83
C LEU A 171 -14.43 5.56 -9.20
N ASP A 172 -14.67 4.64 -8.28
CA ASP A 172 -13.62 3.84 -7.66
C ASP A 172 -13.36 2.62 -8.57
N ILE A 173 -12.32 2.72 -9.40
CA ILE A 173 -11.94 1.67 -10.34
C ILE A 173 -11.07 0.67 -9.60
N VAL A 174 -11.66 -0.46 -9.26
CA VAL A 174 -11.04 -1.52 -8.44
C VAL A 174 -10.45 -2.59 -9.34
N MET A 175 -9.17 -2.90 -9.13
CA MET A 175 -8.42 -3.86 -9.93
C MET A 175 -7.77 -4.94 -9.07
N ASP A 176 -7.70 -6.14 -9.59
CA ASP A 176 -6.69 -7.15 -9.24
C ASP A 176 -5.39 -6.79 -9.98
N THR A 177 -4.32 -6.62 -9.26
CA THR A 177 -3.00 -6.24 -9.80
C THR A 177 -2.05 -7.42 -9.95
N SER A 178 -2.55 -8.65 -9.82
CA SER A 178 -1.75 -9.88 -9.86
C SER A 178 -0.59 -9.83 -8.86
N ASN A 179 0.63 -10.16 -9.24
CA ASN A 179 1.81 -10.17 -8.37
C ASN A 179 2.43 -8.78 -8.12
N ALA A 180 1.86 -7.72 -8.69
CA ALA A 180 2.38 -6.37 -8.52
C ALA A 180 1.74 -5.65 -7.32
N ALA A 181 2.50 -4.79 -6.63
CA ALA A 181 1.93 -3.83 -5.68
C ALA A 181 0.90 -2.90 -6.34
N GLY A 182 1.04 -2.63 -7.63
CA GLY A 182 0.01 -2.13 -8.54
C GLY A 182 -0.28 -0.63 -8.51
N GLN A 183 0.36 0.18 -7.69
CA GLN A 183 0.05 1.62 -7.56
C GLN A 183 0.09 2.37 -8.89
N ASN A 184 1.15 2.19 -9.67
CA ASN A 184 1.29 2.82 -10.97
C ASN A 184 0.32 2.22 -12.01
N MET A 185 0.10 0.90 -11.93
CA MET A 185 -0.83 0.18 -12.81
C MET A 185 -2.25 0.74 -12.69
N VAL A 186 -2.82 0.82 -11.48
CA VAL A 186 -4.17 1.34 -11.27
C VAL A 186 -4.29 2.82 -11.62
N THR A 187 -3.20 3.58 -11.44
CA THR A 187 -3.18 5.00 -11.81
C THR A 187 -3.25 5.20 -13.32
N LEU A 188 -2.46 4.43 -14.07
CA LEU A 188 -2.45 4.49 -15.53
C LEU A 188 -3.78 3.98 -16.11
N ALA A 189 -4.29 2.87 -15.60
CA ALA A 189 -5.58 2.32 -15.98
C ALA A 189 -6.73 3.31 -15.78
N ALA A 190 -6.80 3.92 -14.60
CA ALA A 190 -7.80 4.95 -14.30
C ALA A 190 -7.64 6.19 -15.19
N LYS A 191 -6.41 6.60 -15.51
CA LYS A 191 -6.17 7.72 -16.43
C LYS A 191 -6.76 7.42 -17.79
N VAL A 192 -6.48 6.27 -18.40
CA VAL A 192 -6.97 5.91 -19.74
C VAL A 192 -8.49 5.73 -19.74
N ALA A 193 -9.07 5.16 -18.67
CA ALA A 193 -10.52 5.12 -18.49
C ALA A 193 -11.15 6.53 -18.46
N CYS A 194 -10.55 7.47 -17.71
CA CYS A 194 -11.01 8.84 -17.65
C CYS A 194 -10.86 9.59 -18.99
N GLU A 195 -9.79 9.33 -19.74
CA GLU A 195 -9.62 9.89 -21.08
C GLU A 195 -10.69 9.36 -22.06
N TYR A 196 -11.06 8.08 -21.95
CA TYR A 196 -12.19 7.53 -22.70
C TYR A 196 -13.50 8.22 -22.33
N ILE A 197 -13.81 8.37 -21.04
CA ILE A 197 -14.99 9.06 -20.53
C ILE A 197 -15.03 10.50 -21.04
N TYR A 198 -13.91 11.23 -20.91
CA TYR A 198 -13.79 12.61 -21.39
C TYR A 198 -14.11 12.73 -22.89
N LYS A 199 -13.54 11.86 -23.72
CA LYS A 199 -13.81 11.83 -25.17
C LYS A 199 -15.29 11.61 -25.51
N LYS A 200 -16.05 10.90 -24.67
CA LYS A 200 -17.45 10.58 -24.89
C LYS A 200 -18.44 11.59 -24.30
N THR A 201 -18.06 12.21 -23.18
CA THR A 201 -18.96 13.07 -22.41
C THR A 201 -18.53 14.52 -22.34
N ASN A 202 -17.29 14.82 -22.73
CA ASN A 202 -16.62 16.11 -22.52
C ASN A 202 -16.58 16.56 -21.04
N GLN A 203 -16.71 15.61 -20.09
CA GLN A 203 -16.74 15.89 -18.67
C GLN A 203 -15.32 15.90 -18.09
N ASN A 204 -14.93 17.01 -17.47
CA ASN A 204 -13.65 17.14 -16.79
C ASN A 204 -13.58 16.28 -15.53
N TYR A 205 -12.36 15.87 -15.19
CA TYR A 205 -12.11 15.02 -14.03
C TYR A 205 -10.80 15.38 -13.31
N PHE A 206 -10.73 15.01 -12.05
CA PHE A 206 -9.47 14.84 -11.34
C PHE A 206 -9.21 13.35 -11.13
N LEU A 207 -7.97 12.93 -11.36
CA LEU A 207 -7.61 11.50 -11.35
C LEU A 207 -7.72 10.85 -9.96
N GLU A 208 -7.72 11.65 -8.89
CA GLU A 208 -7.74 11.18 -7.52
C GLU A 208 -8.66 12.03 -6.65
N SER A 209 -9.63 11.39 -6.02
CA SER A 209 -10.56 12.02 -5.06
C SER A 209 -10.21 11.78 -3.59
N ASN A 210 -9.18 10.95 -3.33
CA ASN A 210 -8.78 10.53 -1.99
C ASN A 210 -9.77 9.58 -1.27
N ILE A 211 -10.87 9.17 -1.91
CA ILE A 211 -11.82 8.22 -1.30
C ILE A 211 -11.22 6.83 -1.13
N ASN A 212 -10.31 6.41 -2.01
CA ASN A 212 -9.61 5.14 -1.89
C ASN A 212 -8.61 5.08 -0.72
N SER A 213 -8.49 6.18 0.04
CA SER A 213 -7.60 6.35 1.21
C SER A 213 -6.11 6.16 0.93
N ASP A 214 -5.74 5.70 -0.25
CA ASP A 214 -4.38 5.40 -0.69
C ASP A 214 -3.61 4.58 0.37
N LYS A 215 -2.49 5.09 0.92
CA LYS A 215 -1.69 4.41 1.96
C LYS A 215 -2.06 4.82 3.39
N LYS A 216 -3.19 5.53 3.58
CA LYS A 216 -3.61 6.05 4.88
C LYS A 216 -4.42 5.00 5.64
N ALA A 217 -4.25 4.95 6.97
CA ALA A 217 -5.18 4.26 7.84
C ALA A 217 -6.56 4.94 7.77
N SER A 218 -7.60 4.16 7.51
CA SER A 218 -8.97 4.69 7.38
C SER A 218 -10.02 3.62 7.66
N VAL A 219 -11.20 4.05 8.05
CA VAL A 219 -12.37 3.17 8.22
C VAL A 219 -12.68 2.43 6.91
N ARG A 220 -12.55 3.10 5.76
CA ARG A 220 -12.75 2.46 4.47
C ARG A 220 -11.79 1.29 4.25
N ASN A 221 -10.50 1.47 4.51
CA ASN A 221 -9.52 0.40 4.34
C ASN A 221 -9.74 -0.75 5.32
N MET A 222 -10.27 -0.48 6.51
CA MET A 222 -10.66 -1.51 7.45
C MET A 222 -11.85 -2.35 6.95
N LEU A 223 -12.86 -1.69 6.36
CA LEU A 223 -14.09 -2.36 5.90
C LEU A 223 -13.91 -3.04 4.53
N LEU A 224 -13.34 -2.32 3.58
CA LEU A 224 -13.23 -2.75 2.18
C LEU A 224 -11.87 -3.36 1.86
N GLY A 225 -10.86 -3.09 2.69
CA GLY A 225 -9.49 -3.52 2.46
C GLY A 225 -8.78 -2.69 1.39
N ARG A 226 -7.47 -2.96 1.26
CA ARG A 226 -6.61 -2.44 0.20
C ARG A 226 -5.42 -3.38 0.04
N GLY A 227 -5.23 -3.94 -1.15
CA GLY A 227 -4.28 -5.01 -1.40
C GLY A 227 -4.84 -6.38 -1.01
N HIS A 228 -4.01 -7.22 -0.40
CA HIS A 228 -4.41 -8.57 -0.01
C HIS A 228 -5.22 -8.57 1.28
N GLY A 229 -6.36 -9.23 1.27
CA GLY A 229 -7.17 -9.56 2.44
C GLY A 229 -6.95 -11.02 2.84
N VAL A 230 -6.49 -11.24 4.07
CA VAL A 230 -6.25 -12.58 4.61
C VAL A 230 -6.85 -12.71 6.00
N THR A 231 -7.29 -13.92 6.34
CA THR A 231 -7.59 -14.31 7.71
C THR A 231 -6.60 -15.40 8.13
N ALA A 232 -5.99 -15.21 9.28
CA ALA A 232 -5.05 -16.15 9.86
C ALA A 232 -5.55 -16.61 11.23
N GLU A 233 -5.47 -17.91 11.48
CA GLU A 233 -5.89 -18.54 12.73
C GLU A 233 -4.82 -19.48 13.25
N THR A 234 -4.55 -19.44 14.55
CA THR A 234 -3.72 -20.43 15.22
C THR A 234 -4.28 -20.76 16.59
N THR A 235 -4.25 -22.02 16.96
CA THR A 235 -4.64 -22.49 18.31
C THR A 235 -3.39 -22.78 19.11
N ILE A 236 -3.13 -22.02 20.16
CA ILE A 236 -1.97 -22.21 21.04
C ILE A 236 -2.38 -23.04 22.26
N LYS A 237 -1.71 -24.16 22.47
CA LYS A 237 -1.91 -25.01 23.66
C LYS A 237 -1.47 -24.28 24.93
N ASN A 238 -2.22 -24.36 26.02
CA ASN A 238 -1.90 -23.71 27.30
C ASN A 238 -0.48 -24.01 27.79
N SER A 239 0.01 -25.27 27.62
CA SER A 239 1.36 -25.66 27.99
C SER A 239 2.44 -24.94 27.17
N VAL A 240 2.19 -24.69 25.87
CA VAL A 240 3.09 -23.94 24.99
C VAL A 240 3.04 -22.45 25.32
N MET A 241 1.85 -21.90 25.58
CA MET A 241 1.67 -20.51 25.99
C MET A 241 2.48 -20.23 27.27
N LYS A 242 2.31 -21.02 28.31
CA LYS A 242 3.07 -20.86 29.57
C LYS A 242 4.56 -21.04 29.39
N ARG A 243 5.00 -22.07 28.64
CA ARG A 243 6.42 -22.42 28.50
C ARG A 243 7.17 -21.49 27.55
N ILE A 244 6.60 -21.18 26.38
CA ILE A 244 7.28 -20.45 25.29
C ILE A 244 6.96 -18.96 25.36
N LEU A 245 5.67 -18.60 25.44
CA LEU A 245 5.25 -17.22 25.47
C LEU A 245 5.37 -16.57 26.84
N LYS A 246 5.55 -17.38 27.89
CA LYS A 246 5.62 -16.93 29.30
C LYS A 246 4.35 -16.15 29.70
N MET A 247 3.21 -16.56 29.16
CA MET A 247 1.91 -15.93 29.39
C MET A 247 0.93 -16.94 29.97
N ASP A 248 0.17 -16.54 30.98
CA ASP A 248 -0.96 -17.30 31.47
C ASP A 248 -2.18 -17.05 30.56
N PRO A 249 -2.90 -18.11 30.12
CA PRO A 249 -4.07 -17.94 29.27
C PRO A 249 -5.16 -17.05 29.84
N ASP A 250 -5.41 -17.15 31.15
CA ASP A 250 -6.46 -16.35 31.80
C ASP A 250 -6.10 -14.85 31.81
N ILE A 251 -4.83 -14.54 32.10
CA ILE A 251 -4.33 -13.15 32.01
C ILE A 251 -4.41 -12.61 30.59
N LEU A 252 -4.09 -13.43 29.58
CA LEU A 252 -4.23 -13.04 28.18
C LEU A 252 -5.68 -12.73 27.81
N PHE A 253 -6.61 -13.58 28.26
CA PHE A 253 -8.03 -13.41 28.02
C PHE A 253 -8.55 -12.11 28.68
N ASP A 254 -8.19 -11.86 29.93
CA ASP A 254 -8.54 -10.63 30.63
C ASP A 254 -7.97 -9.39 29.91
N SER A 255 -6.74 -9.47 29.44
CA SER A 255 -6.11 -8.41 28.66
C SER A 255 -6.88 -8.12 27.38
N TRP A 256 -7.32 -9.16 26.67
CA TRP A 256 -8.08 -9.02 25.43
C TRP A 256 -9.41 -8.30 25.66
N ASN A 257 -10.04 -8.44 26.80
CA ASN A 257 -11.31 -7.78 27.12
C ASN A 257 -11.21 -6.25 27.19
N PHE A 258 -10.04 -5.71 27.58
CA PHE A 258 -9.89 -4.24 27.67
C PHE A 258 -9.08 -3.61 26.53
N TYR A 259 -8.13 -4.32 25.90
CA TYR A 259 -7.29 -3.75 24.84
C TYR A 259 -8.09 -3.14 23.68
N PRO A 260 -9.09 -3.80 23.08
CA PRO A 260 -9.88 -3.20 22.01
C PRO A 260 -10.63 -1.93 22.44
N ILE A 261 -11.10 -1.89 23.69
CA ILE A 261 -11.83 -0.72 24.23
C ILE A 261 -10.86 0.45 24.39
N VAL A 262 -9.71 0.23 25.01
CA VAL A 262 -8.72 1.28 25.27
C VAL A 262 -8.09 1.77 23.98
N SER A 263 -7.73 0.87 23.05
CA SER A 263 -7.14 1.26 21.77
C SER A 263 -8.12 2.03 20.88
N SER A 264 -9.42 1.74 20.95
CA SER A 264 -10.43 2.50 20.20
C SER A 264 -10.50 3.97 20.64
N MET A 265 -10.22 4.27 21.92
CA MET A 265 -10.13 5.66 22.41
C MET A 265 -9.00 6.45 21.75
N ALA A 266 -7.93 5.78 21.33
CA ALA A 266 -6.82 6.36 20.58
C ALA A 266 -7.04 6.31 19.06
N GLY A 267 -8.18 5.82 18.58
CA GLY A 267 -8.48 5.66 17.16
C GLY A 267 -7.65 4.55 16.47
N ILE A 268 -7.13 3.61 17.25
CA ILE A 268 -6.34 2.48 16.74
C ILE A 268 -7.28 1.35 16.34
N PHE A 269 -7.10 0.82 15.13
CA PHE A 269 -7.80 -0.37 14.64
C PHE A 269 -6.85 -1.57 14.69
N GLY A 270 -7.17 -2.51 15.56
CA GLY A 270 -6.35 -3.69 15.82
C GLY A 270 -5.26 -3.45 16.88
N ASN A 271 -4.45 -4.45 17.08
CA ASN A 271 -3.29 -4.43 17.99
C ASN A 271 -1.99 -4.33 17.21
#